data_ece0b00a29f1d4f8ae626ade6fd22acc
#
_entry.id   ece0b00a29f1d4f8ae626ade6fd22acc
#
_cell.length_a   1.000
_cell.length_b   1.000
_cell.length_c   1.000
_cell.angle_alpha   90.00
_cell.angle_beta   90.00
_cell.angle_gamma   90.00
#
_symmetry.space_group_name_H-M   'P 1'
#
loop_
_entity.id
_entity.type
_entity.pdbx_description
1 polymer ?
#
loop_
_entity_poly.entity_id
_entity_poly.type
_entity_poly.pdbx_seq_one_letter_code
_entity_poly.pdbx_strand_id
1 'polypeptide(L)'
;MSEYPSGSMSECQVESWPHRRFSFRLSHLLLSFAFVLFQAIPSLAQDNYEIQVYGADTVARRQTMVELHSNFTISGSKAVVNGLFPTNHSFHETLEITHGITDWFELGYYNFTSARSGEGWDWVGTHLRPRVRVPEERHWPVGLSLSMEFGYQRRQYSPDTWTIEIRPIIDKQAGKWYLSFNPSVDRSLAGENKNKGFAFSPNFKVSYTLIPKASVGLEYYGSLGPISKFDPLSEQEQQIFSAVDLNLSPDWEVNFGLGVGMTRSTDHLIAKLILGYRFKKFPFSRH
;
A
#
# COMPACT_ATOMS: atom_id res chain seq x y z
N MET A 1 68.10 -74.69 8.21
CA MET A 1 67.58 -75.25 9.42
C MET A 1 67.25 -74.14 10.37
N SER A 2 65.96 -73.75 10.47
CA SER A 2 65.50 -73.02 11.63
C SER A 2 63.92 -72.98 11.49
N GLU A 3 63.30 -73.48 12.50
CA GLU A 3 61.87 -73.70 12.66
C GLU A 3 61.13 -72.42 12.81
N TYR A 4 59.94 -72.35 12.24
CA TYR A 4 58.93 -71.32 12.52
C TYR A 4 57.97 -71.83 13.61
N PRO A 5 57.63 -71.04 14.62
CA PRO A 5 56.52 -71.36 15.48
C PRO A 5 55.24 -70.68 14.98
N SER A 6 54.16 -71.46 15.01
CA SER A 6 52.80 -71.11 14.79
C SER A 6 52.28 -70.14 15.83
N GLY A 7 51.77 -68.95 15.41
CA GLY A 7 51.03 -68.02 16.27
C GLY A 7 49.56 -68.06 16.04
N SER A 8 48.79 -68.25 17.08
CA SER A 8 47.33 -68.34 17.13
C SER A 8 46.64 -67.03 16.69
N MET A 9 45.63 -67.13 15.84
CA MET A 9 44.70 -66.04 15.51
C MET A 9 43.80 -65.78 16.73
N SER A 10 43.87 -64.59 17.27
CA SER A 10 42.90 -64.08 18.23
C SER A 10 41.72 -63.47 17.49
N GLU A 11 40.50 -63.89 17.80
CA GLU A 11 39.23 -63.40 17.32
C GLU A 11 39.06 -61.90 17.63
N CYS A 12 38.81 -61.14 16.59
CA CYS A 12 38.49 -59.72 16.68
C CYS A 12 36.99 -59.63 17.01
N GLN A 13 36.64 -59.30 18.24
CA GLN A 13 35.25 -58.97 18.62
C GLN A 13 34.84 -57.66 17.96
N VAL A 14 33.80 -57.73 17.15
CA VAL A 14 33.12 -56.57 16.57
C VAL A 14 32.19 -56.01 17.63
N GLU A 15 32.56 -54.88 18.24
CA GLU A 15 31.67 -54.12 19.09
C GLU A 15 30.53 -53.50 18.24
N SER A 16 29.31 -53.95 18.51
CA SER A 16 28.09 -53.37 17.95
C SER A 16 27.77 -52.06 18.62
N TRP A 17 27.88 -50.96 17.86
CA TRP A 17 27.41 -49.64 18.28
C TRP A 17 25.88 -49.59 18.36
N PRO A 18 25.27 -49.05 19.44
CA PRO A 18 23.83 -48.91 19.53
C PRO A 18 23.32 -47.83 18.59
N HIS A 19 22.54 -48.18 17.58
CA HIS A 19 21.77 -47.25 16.77
C HIS A 19 20.77 -46.51 17.68
N ARG A 20 21.19 -45.34 18.26
CA ARG A 20 20.26 -44.44 18.92
C ARG A 20 19.31 -43.84 17.89
N ARG A 21 18.02 -44.09 18.07
CA ARG A 21 16.91 -43.58 17.30
C ARG A 21 16.87 -42.06 17.39
N PHE A 22 17.43 -41.38 16.39
CA PHE A 22 17.41 -39.92 16.25
C PHE A 22 16.17 -39.39 15.50
N SER A 23 15.22 -40.26 15.14
CA SER A 23 14.10 -39.90 14.26
C SER A 23 12.91 -39.21 14.97
N PHE A 24 12.82 -39.25 16.31
CA PHE A 24 11.63 -38.76 17.02
C PHE A 24 11.69 -37.26 17.36
N ARG A 25 12.88 -36.63 17.39
CA ARG A 25 13.02 -35.20 17.70
C ARG A 25 12.93 -34.29 16.47
N LEU A 26 13.29 -34.79 15.31
CA LEU A 26 13.23 -34.00 14.06
C LEU A 26 11.79 -33.81 13.59
N SER A 27 10.92 -34.79 13.75
CA SER A 27 9.49 -34.70 13.40
C SER A 27 8.73 -33.71 14.30
N HIS A 28 9.07 -33.62 15.59
CA HIS A 28 8.45 -32.63 16.49
C HIS A 28 8.95 -31.21 16.23
N LEU A 29 10.21 -31.03 15.83
CA LEU A 29 10.74 -29.73 15.41
C LEU A 29 10.11 -29.26 14.10
N LEU A 30 9.91 -30.16 13.14
CA LEU A 30 9.24 -29.86 11.87
C LEU A 30 7.74 -29.58 12.05
N LEU A 31 7.05 -30.30 12.93
CA LEU A 31 5.66 -30.00 13.28
C LEU A 31 5.52 -28.67 14.04
N SER A 32 6.42 -28.37 14.98
CA SER A 32 6.43 -27.10 15.70
C SER A 32 6.75 -25.92 14.77
N PHE A 33 7.65 -26.10 13.80
CA PHE A 33 7.96 -25.11 12.77
C PHE A 33 6.80 -24.91 11.78
N ALA A 34 6.10 -26.00 11.42
CA ALA A 34 4.88 -25.93 10.60
C ALA A 34 3.71 -25.25 11.35
N PHE A 35 3.58 -25.45 12.67
CA PHE A 35 2.53 -24.80 13.45
C PHE A 35 2.76 -23.32 13.66
N VAL A 36 4.02 -22.85 13.72
CA VAL A 36 4.37 -21.40 13.77
C VAL A 36 4.10 -20.73 12.42
N LEU A 37 4.14 -21.48 11.32
CA LEU A 37 3.83 -20.94 9.98
C LEU A 37 2.32 -20.76 9.71
N PHE A 38 1.44 -21.29 10.58
CA PHE A 38 -0.02 -21.22 10.41
C PHE A 38 -0.71 -20.11 11.22
N GLN A 39 0.04 -19.32 11.96
CA GLN A 39 -0.46 -18.08 12.54
C GLN A 39 -0.37 -16.97 11.48
N ALA A 40 -1.13 -17.08 10.39
CA ALA A 40 -1.40 -15.95 9.53
C ALA A 40 -2.30 -14.99 10.33
N ILE A 41 -1.69 -14.07 11.07
CA ILE A 41 -2.40 -12.90 11.58
C ILE A 41 -2.76 -12.11 10.32
N PRO A 42 -4.05 -11.89 10.05
CA PRO A 42 -4.43 -11.04 8.94
C PRO A 42 -3.92 -9.64 9.24
N SER A 43 -2.99 -9.17 8.46
CA SER A 43 -2.59 -7.79 8.42
C SER A 43 -3.64 -6.99 7.65
N LEU A 44 -3.71 -5.73 7.97
CA LEU A 44 -4.61 -4.75 7.41
C LEU A 44 -4.16 -4.47 5.98
N ALA A 45 -5.00 -4.74 5.00
CA ALA A 45 -4.70 -4.40 3.62
C ALA A 45 -4.59 -2.87 3.49
N GLN A 46 -3.53 -2.39 2.84
CA GLN A 46 -3.44 -0.99 2.43
C GLN A 46 -4.77 -0.58 1.80
N ASP A 47 -5.18 0.64 2.06
CA ASP A 47 -6.45 1.15 1.52
C ASP A 47 -6.44 1.09 0.00
N ASN A 48 -7.09 0.06 -0.57
CA ASN A 48 -7.19 -0.16 -2.01
C ASN A 48 -8.07 0.89 -2.72
N TYR A 49 -8.59 1.86 -1.98
CA TYR A 49 -9.47 2.91 -2.52
C TYR A 49 -8.70 4.09 -3.09
N GLU A 50 -7.47 4.36 -2.58
CA GLU A 50 -6.68 5.50 -2.97
C GLU A 50 -5.22 5.10 -3.20
N ILE A 51 -4.91 4.57 -4.40
CA ILE A 51 -3.55 4.16 -4.78
C ILE A 51 -2.93 5.27 -5.63
N GLN A 52 -2.45 6.34 -4.98
CA GLN A 52 -1.82 7.49 -5.63
C GLN A 52 -0.65 8.03 -4.80
N VAL A 53 0.45 8.36 -5.47
CA VAL A 53 1.53 9.19 -4.89
C VAL A 53 1.32 10.61 -5.38
N TYR A 54 0.98 11.49 -4.47
CA TYR A 54 0.63 12.89 -4.78
C TYR A 54 1.85 13.74 -5.11
N GLY A 55 1.67 14.69 -6.04
CA GLY A 55 2.52 15.84 -6.21
C GLY A 55 2.18 16.96 -5.22
N ALA A 56 3.08 17.93 -5.05
CA ALA A 56 2.89 19.03 -4.12
C ALA A 56 1.88 20.09 -4.62
N ASP A 57 1.55 20.10 -5.90
CA ASP A 57 0.64 21.08 -6.47
C ASP A 57 -0.79 20.91 -5.96
N THR A 58 -1.46 22.03 -5.76
CA THR A 58 -2.88 22.12 -5.41
C THR A 58 -3.71 22.52 -6.62
N VAL A 59 -4.99 22.17 -6.61
CA VAL A 59 -5.96 22.66 -7.60
C VAL A 59 -6.01 24.19 -7.53
N ALA A 60 -5.88 24.86 -8.67
CA ALA A 60 -5.84 26.31 -8.72
C ALA A 60 -7.15 26.94 -8.19
N ARG A 61 -7.06 28.15 -7.68
CA ARG A 61 -8.18 28.87 -7.10
C ARG A 61 -9.41 28.88 -8.03
N ARG A 62 -10.58 28.55 -7.49
CA ARG A 62 -11.88 28.49 -8.17
C ARG A 62 -11.96 27.41 -9.26
N GLN A 63 -11.01 26.53 -9.34
CA GLN A 63 -11.11 25.33 -10.18
C GLN A 63 -11.57 24.15 -9.33
N THR A 64 -12.13 23.15 -10.00
CA THR A 64 -12.53 21.89 -9.37
C THR A 64 -11.95 20.74 -10.18
N MET A 65 -11.25 19.84 -9.52
CA MET A 65 -10.80 18.57 -10.05
C MET A 65 -11.80 17.50 -9.64
N VAL A 66 -12.21 16.67 -10.57
CA VAL A 66 -13.01 15.47 -10.30
C VAL A 66 -12.21 14.28 -10.81
N GLU A 67 -11.92 13.36 -9.91
CA GLU A 67 -11.11 12.18 -10.20
C GLU A 67 -11.89 10.92 -9.85
N LEU A 68 -11.71 9.92 -10.69
CA LEU A 68 -12.21 8.58 -10.50
C LEU A 68 -11.01 7.65 -10.34
N HIS A 69 -10.84 7.06 -9.17
CA HIS A 69 -9.82 6.07 -8.90
C HIS A 69 -10.48 4.70 -8.98
N SER A 70 -10.12 3.94 -9.99
CA SER A 70 -10.66 2.62 -10.28
C SER A 70 -9.59 1.58 -10.04
N ASN A 71 -9.69 0.84 -8.95
CA ASN A 71 -8.71 -0.17 -8.55
C ASN A 71 -9.34 -1.55 -8.56
N PHE A 72 -8.71 -2.50 -9.23
CA PHE A 72 -9.19 -3.88 -9.31
C PHE A 72 -8.15 -4.83 -8.72
N THR A 73 -8.52 -5.48 -7.61
CA THR A 73 -7.70 -6.54 -7.01
C THR A 73 -7.86 -7.83 -7.81
N ILE A 74 -6.90 -8.10 -8.68
CA ILE A 74 -6.88 -9.31 -9.54
C ILE A 74 -6.61 -10.55 -8.68
N SER A 75 -5.73 -10.44 -7.69
CA SER A 75 -5.40 -11.50 -6.75
C SER A 75 -5.16 -10.93 -5.36
N GLY A 76 -6.04 -11.25 -4.43
CA GLY A 76 -6.03 -10.77 -3.04
C GLY A 76 -6.53 -11.83 -2.05
N SER A 77 -6.95 -11.38 -0.88
CA SER A 77 -7.50 -12.23 0.18
C SER A 77 -8.81 -12.89 -0.28
N LYS A 78 -8.97 -14.19 -0.01
CA LYS A 78 -10.12 -14.99 -0.49
C LYS A 78 -11.15 -15.31 0.59
N ALA A 79 -10.86 -15.00 1.85
CA ALA A 79 -11.70 -15.33 2.97
C ALA A 79 -12.05 -14.07 3.78
N VAL A 80 -13.20 -14.10 4.43
CA VAL A 80 -13.53 -13.11 5.46
C VAL A 80 -12.63 -13.35 6.67
N VAL A 81 -11.92 -12.31 7.10
CA VAL A 81 -11.01 -12.37 8.24
C VAL A 81 -11.36 -11.26 9.21
N ASN A 82 -11.61 -11.60 10.48
CA ASN A 82 -12.02 -10.64 11.53
C ASN A 82 -13.21 -9.75 11.13
N GLY A 83 -14.11 -10.26 10.29
CA GLY A 83 -15.27 -9.52 9.77
C GLY A 83 -14.96 -8.58 8.60
N LEU A 84 -13.71 -8.55 8.12
CA LEU A 84 -13.32 -7.84 6.90
C LEU A 84 -13.62 -8.69 5.68
N PHE A 85 -14.16 -8.06 4.66
CA PHE A 85 -14.47 -8.72 3.40
C PHE A 85 -13.22 -9.08 2.60
N PRO A 86 -13.26 -10.17 1.82
CA PRO A 86 -12.15 -10.55 0.95
C PRO A 86 -11.98 -9.52 -0.18
N THR A 87 -10.72 -9.31 -0.58
CA THR A 87 -10.35 -8.37 -1.65
C THR A 87 -10.23 -9.03 -3.02
N ASN A 88 -10.12 -10.37 -3.07
CA ASN A 88 -9.92 -11.09 -4.32
C ASN A 88 -11.06 -10.87 -5.32
N HIS A 89 -10.73 -10.39 -6.53
CA HIS A 89 -11.67 -10.00 -7.57
C HIS A 89 -12.65 -8.88 -7.13
N SER A 90 -12.20 -8.03 -6.21
CA SER A 90 -12.94 -6.83 -5.81
C SER A 90 -12.56 -5.65 -6.68
N PHE A 91 -13.56 -4.84 -7.00
CA PHE A 91 -13.41 -3.55 -7.64
C PHE A 91 -13.61 -2.46 -6.60
N HIS A 92 -12.67 -1.54 -6.49
CA HIS A 92 -12.71 -0.41 -5.56
C HIS A 92 -12.77 0.86 -6.36
N GLU A 93 -13.78 1.68 -6.10
CA GLU A 93 -14.02 2.91 -6.83
C GLU A 93 -14.06 4.07 -5.87
N THR A 94 -13.27 5.11 -6.14
CA THR A 94 -13.26 6.34 -5.36
C THR A 94 -13.60 7.50 -6.26
N LEU A 95 -14.66 8.22 -5.92
CA LEU A 95 -14.94 9.53 -6.50
C LEU A 95 -14.31 10.59 -5.59
N GLU A 96 -13.28 11.26 -6.10
CA GLU A 96 -12.66 12.42 -5.48
C GLU A 96 -13.16 13.71 -6.14
N ILE A 97 -13.55 14.69 -5.33
CA ILE A 97 -13.89 16.04 -5.77
C ILE A 97 -13.05 17.02 -4.98
N THR A 98 -12.07 17.65 -5.63
CA THR A 98 -11.17 18.61 -5.00
C THR A 98 -11.41 20.02 -5.54
N HIS A 99 -11.61 21.00 -4.67
CA HIS A 99 -11.83 22.40 -5.02
C HIS A 99 -10.72 23.30 -4.50
N GLY A 100 -10.10 24.09 -5.39
CA GLY A 100 -9.12 25.10 -5.04
C GLY A 100 -9.78 26.35 -4.45
N ILE A 101 -9.57 26.58 -3.16
CA ILE A 101 -10.12 27.74 -2.43
C ILE A 101 -9.24 28.96 -2.61
N THR A 102 -7.91 28.77 -2.50
CA THR A 102 -6.88 29.75 -2.81
C THR A 102 -5.83 29.09 -3.69
N ASP A 103 -4.79 29.81 -4.10
CA ASP A 103 -3.68 29.25 -4.89
C ASP A 103 -2.74 28.35 -4.06
N TRP A 104 -2.96 28.28 -2.75
CA TRP A 104 -2.16 27.48 -1.81
C TRP A 104 -3.00 26.60 -0.88
N PHE A 105 -4.34 26.60 -1.01
CA PHE A 105 -5.23 25.81 -0.18
C PHE A 105 -6.36 25.21 -1.01
N GLU A 106 -6.58 23.91 -0.86
CA GLU A 106 -7.68 23.16 -1.46
C GLU A 106 -8.39 22.28 -0.43
N LEU A 107 -9.61 21.90 -0.78
CA LEU A 107 -10.42 20.95 -0.02
C LEU A 107 -10.90 19.83 -0.94
N GLY A 108 -10.52 18.61 -0.60
CA GLY A 108 -10.94 17.38 -1.26
C GLY A 108 -12.04 16.65 -0.47
N TYR A 109 -12.92 15.99 -1.18
CA TYR A 109 -13.94 15.09 -0.66
C TYR A 109 -13.86 13.77 -1.41
N TYR A 110 -13.87 12.68 -0.67
CA TYR A 110 -13.81 11.32 -1.21
C TYR A 110 -15.06 10.55 -0.86
N ASN A 111 -15.56 9.80 -1.83
CA ASN A 111 -16.63 8.84 -1.64
C ASN A 111 -16.15 7.46 -2.14
N PHE A 112 -16.07 6.51 -1.22
CA PHE A 112 -15.56 5.16 -1.49
C PHE A 112 -16.71 4.18 -1.70
N THR A 113 -16.58 3.39 -2.75
CA THR A 113 -17.49 2.27 -3.04
C THR A 113 -16.69 1.03 -3.42
N SER A 114 -17.28 -0.13 -3.26
CA SER A 114 -16.67 -1.40 -3.66
C SER A 114 -17.70 -2.32 -4.29
N ALA A 115 -17.29 -3.07 -5.30
CA ALA A 115 -18.08 -4.15 -5.87
C ALA A 115 -17.34 -5.46 -5.73
N ARG A 116 -18.05 -6.49 -5.27
CA ARG A 116 -17.53 -7.86 -5.13
C ARG A 116 -18.37 -8.82 -5.97
N SER A 117 -17.71 -9.86 -6.50
CA SER A 117 -18.41 -10.86 -7.32
C SER A 117 -19.57 -11.49 -6.57
N GLY A 118 -20.78 -11.38 -7.15
CA GLY A 118 -22.02 -11.90 -6.57
C GLY A 118 -22.70 -11.02 -5.53
N GLU A 119 -22.08 -9.92 -5.08
CA GLU A 119 -22.58 -9.05 -4.00
C GLU A 119 -23.06 -7.67 -4.51
N GLY A 120 -22.59 -7.26 -5.71
CA GLY A 120 -22.90 -5.94 -6.28
C GLY A 120 -22.09 -4.79 -5.66
N TRP A 121 -22.56 -3.55 -5.89
CA TRP A 121 -21.95 -2.33 -5.36
C TRP A 121 -22.41 -2.04 -3.94
N ASP A 122 -21.43 -1.65 -3.10
CA ASP A 122 -21.68 -1.28 -1.71
C ASP A 122 -20.93 0.03 -1.40
N TRP A 123 -21.54 0.90 -0.59
CA TRP A 123 -20.87 2.09 -0.07
C TRP A 123 -19.91 1.68 1.06
N VAL A 124 -18.71 2.20 1.00
CA VAL A 124 -17.62 1.88 1.94
C VAL A 124 -17.43 2.97 2.97
N GLY A 125 -17.34 4.21 2.52
CA GLY A 125 -17.03 5.32 3.42
C GLY A 125 -16.78 6.64 2.70
N THR A 126 -16.26 7.61 3.44
CA THR A 126 -15.97 8.95 2.94
C THR A 126 -14.84 9.60 3.73
N HIS A 127 -14.01 10.39 3.05
CA HIS A 127 -12.97 11.21 3.67
C HIS A 127 -13.11 12.68 3.26
N LEU A 128 -12.61 13.56 4.12
CA LEU A 128 -12.43 14.98 3.86
C LEU A 128 -10.92 15.31 3.93
N ARG A 129 -10.39 16.00 2.90
CA ARG A 129 -8.97 16.26 2.76
C ARG A 129 -8.65 17.74 2.53
N PRO A 130 -8.45 18.55 3.57
CA PRO A 130 -7.77 19.84 3.44
C PRO A 130 -6.30 19.62 3.10
N ARG A 131 -5.77 20.43 2.14
CA ARG A 131 -4.35 20.42 1.77
C ARG A 131 -3.86 21.86 1.56
N VAL A 132 -2.67 22.14 2.07
CA VAL A 132 -1.95 23.41 1.89
C VAL A 132 -0.63 23.16 1.19
N ARG A 133 -0.20 24.10 0.31
CA ARG A 133 1.10 24.05 -0.36
C ARG A 133 1.93 25.30 -0.06
N VAL A 134 3.24 25.18 -0.18
CA VAL A 134 4.10 26.34 -0.24
C VAL A 134 3.89 27.02 -1.59
N PRO A 135 3.53 28.32 -1.63
CA PRO A 135 3.33 29.03 -2.87
C PRO A 135 4.59 29.10 -3.74
N GLU A 136 4.42 29.05 -5.07
CA GLU A 136 5.53 29.06 -6.03
C GLU A 136 6.41 30.33 -5.95
N GLU A 137 5.83 31.46 -5.55
CA GLU A 137 6.52 32.73 -5.36
C GLU A 137 7.63 32.66 -4.31
N ARG A 138 7.63 31.61 -3.47
CA ARG A 138 8.70 31.38 -2.49
C ARG A 138 9.96 30.79 -3.13
N HIS A 139 9.88 30.32 -4.39
CA HIS A 139 11.00 29.76 -5.15
C HIS A 139 11.78 28.67 -4.40
N TRP A 140 11.07 27.79 -3.69
CA TRP A 140 11.71 26.68 -2.99
C TRP A 140 12.30 25.68 -3.99
N PRO A 141 13.41 25.00 -3.64
CA PRO A 141 14.09 24.05 -4.55
C PRO A 141 13.29 22.78 -4.81
N VAL A 142 12.22 22.56 -4.05
CA VAL A 142 11.29 21.43 -4.15
C VAL A 142 9.86 21.93 -3.98
N GLY A 143 8.91 21.27 -4.58
CA GLY A 143 7.49 21.42 -4.23
C GLY A 143 7.25 20.85 -2.83
N LEU A 144 6.42 21.54 -2.04
CA LEU A 144 6.10 21.13 -0.68
C LEU A 144 4.64 21.41 -0.37
N SER A 145 3.93 20.38 0.10
CA SER A 145 2.58 20.54 0.62
C SER A 145 2.33 19.63 1.83
N LEU A 146 1.28 19.95 2.57
CA LEU A 146 0.80 19.16 3.70
C LEU A 146 -0.67 18.88 3.50
N SER A 147 -1.00 17.60 3.38
CA SER A 147 -2.35 17.07 3.34
C SER A 147 -2.72 16.50 4.71
N MET A 148 -3.99 16.66 5.07
CA MET A 148 -4.61 15.96 6.19
C MET A 148 -5.87 15.27 5.67
N GLU A 149 -6.12 14.05 6.13
CA GLU A 149 -7.36 13.35 5.84
C GLU A 149 -8.06 12.97 7.13
N PHE A 150 -9.36 13.16 7.15
CA PHE A 150 -10.22 12.71 8.22
C PHE A 150 -11.39 11.97 7.61
N GLY A 151 -11.61 10.72 8.04
CA GLY A 151 -12.62 9.94 7.38
C GLY A 151 -13.18 8.76 8.13
N TYR A 152 -14.25 8.26 7.54
CA TYR A 152 -15.01 7.12 8.00
C TYR A 152 -15.03 6.02 6.95
N GLN A 153 -14.79 4.77 7.41
CA GLN A 153 -15.02 3.56 6.64
C GLN A 153 -15.83 2.54 7.44
N ARG A 154 -16.67 1.78 6.75
CA ARG A 154 -17.46 0.72 7.36
C ARG A 154 -16.58 -0.42 7.84
N ARG A 155 -16.95 -1.02 8.97
CA ARG A 155 -16.21 -2.08 9.65
C ARG A 155 -15.88 -3.30 8.78
N GLN A 156 -16.70 -3.59 7.78
CA GLN A 156 -16.48 -4.70 6.85
C GLN A 156 -15.36 -4.45 5.83
N TYR A 157 -14.94 -3.19 5.67
CA TYR A 157 -13.93 -2.76 4.71
C TYR A 157 -12.65 -2.26 5.38
N SER A 158 -12.75 -1.82 6.62
CA SER A 158 -11.59 -1.38 7.41
C SER A 158 -11.74 -1.80 8.87
N PRO A 159 -10.67 -2.27 9.51
CA PRO A 159 -10.67 -2.54 10.96
C PRO A 159 -10.82 -1.24 11.77
N ASP A 160 -10.46 -0.11 11.16
CA ASP A 160 -10.50 1.22 11.76
C ASP A 160 -11.58 2.06 11.09
N THR A 161 -12.65 2.32 11.85
CA THR A 161 -13.85 3.00 11.28
C THR A 161 -13.68 4.51 11.18
N TRP A 162 -12.90 5.12 12.02
CA TRP A 162 -12.54 6.53 11.96
C TRP A 162 -11.03 6.69 12.02
N THR A 163 -10.48 7.41 11.05
CA THR A 163 -9.05 7.63 10.92
C THR A 163 -8.73 9.10 10.69
N ILE A 164 -7.52 9.47 11.05
CA ILE A 164 -6.88 10.70 10.62
C ILE A 164 -5.52 10.37 10.02
N GLU A 165 -5.22 10.94 8.87
CA GLU A 165 -3.90 10.88 8.24
C GLU A 165 -3.31 12.28 8.12
N ILE A 166 -1.99 12.38 8.28
CA ILE A 166 -1.19 13.57 8.01
C ILE A 166 -0.13 13.17 6.99
N ARG A 167 -0.14 13.80 5.81
CA ARG A 167 0.70 13.45 4.67
C ARG A 167 1.50 14.67 4.21
N PRO A 168 2.75 14.85 4.66
CA PRO A 168 3.70 15.72 3.99
C PRO A 168 3.94 15.22 2.56
N ILE A 169 4.03 16.12 1.60
CA ILE A 169 4.27 15.82 0.19
C ILE A 169 5.47 16.65 -0.25
N ILE A 170 6.49 16.00 -0.77
CA ILE A 170 7.72 16.61 -1.23
C ILE A 170 7.97 16.11 -2.65
N ASP A 171 8.02 17.01 -3.63
CA ASP A 171 8.27 16.59 -5.00
C ASP A 171 9.30 17.44 -5.73
N LYS A 172 9.80 16.93 -6.83
CA LYS A 172 10.75 17.62 -7.68
C LYS A 172 10.71 17.12 -9.11
N GLN A 173 10.61 18.09 -10.04
CA GLN A 173 10.94 17.87 -11.44
C GLN A 173 12.42 18.18 -11.67
N ALA A 174 13.19 17.24 -12.19
CA ALA A 174 14.61 17.35 -12.53
C ALA A 174 14.84 16.94 -13.99
N GLY A 175 14.73 17.86 -14.91
CA GLY A 175 14.73 17.56 -16.34
C GLY A 175 13.56 16.66 -16.72
N LYS A 176 13.86 15.46 -17.23
CA LYS A 176 12.83 14.45 -17.58
C LYS A 176 12.41 13.56 -16.40
N TRP A 177 13.08 13.65 -15.25
CA TRP A 177 12.78 12.88 -14.07
C TRP A 177 11.82 13.64 -13.15
N TYR A 178 10.80 12.96 -12.68
CA TYR A 178 9.93 13.42 -11.62
C TYR A 178 10.05 12.49 -10.42
N LEU A 179 10.17 13.08 -9.24
CA LEU A 179 10.29 12.39 -7.97
C LEU A 179 9.24 12.95 -7.02
N SER A 180 8.52 12.09 -6.32
CA SER A 180 7.64 12.50 -5.22
C SER A 180 7.79 11.55 -4.05
N PHE A 181 7.76 12.11 -2.84
CA PHE A 181 7.81 11.39 -1.58
C PHE A 181 6.72 11.89 -0.64
N ASN A 182 5.86 10.98 -0.19
CA ASN A 182 4.75 11.23 0.71
C ASN A 182 4.93 10.40 1.99
N PRO A 183 5.67 10.88 3.01
CA PRO A 183 5.81 10.20 4.30
C PRO A 183 4.56 10.43 5.16
N SER A 184 3.55 9.59 4.98
CA SER A 184 2.29 9.69 5.72
C SER A 184 2.42 9.10 7.11
N VAL A 185 1.71 9.70 8.06
CA VAL A 185 1.43 9.13 9.36
C VAL A 185 -0.08 9.12 9.57
N ASP A 186 -0.61 7.98 9.96
CA ASP A 186 -2.03 7.78 10.19
C ASP A 186 -2.31 7.32 11.63
N ARG A 187 -3.53 7.57 12.09
CA ARG A 187 -3.98 7.14 13.41
C ARG A 187 -5.44 6.73 13.35
N SER A 188 -5.70 5.56 13.93
CA SER A 188 -7.06 5.14 14.23
C SER A 188 -7.64 5.94 15.40
N LEU A 189 -8.79 6.54 15.19
CA LEU A 189 -9.59 7.24 16.21
C LEU A 189 -10.66 6.32 16.79
N ALA A 190 -11.15 5.37 15.98
CA ALA A 190 -12.10 4.34 16.41
C ALA A 190 -11.91 3.07 15.57
N GLY A 191 -11.75 1.94 16.24
CA GLY A 191 -11.53 0.66 15.62
C GLY A 191 -10.56 -0.21 16.42
N GLU A 192 -10.01 -1.22 15.80
CA GLU A 192 -9.12 -2.19 16.45
C GLU A 192 -7.78 -1.56 16.85
N ASN A 193 -7.28 -0.63 16.05
CA ASN A 193 -5.94 -0.07 16.21
C ASN A 193 -5.92 1.28 16.98
N LYS A 194 -7.06 1.75 17.50
CA LYS A 194 -7.14 3.07 18.16
C LYS A 194 -6.10 3.31 19.27
N ASN A 195 -5.62 2.23 19.92
CA ASN A 195 -4.65 2.29 21.00
C ASN A 195 -3.19 2.06 20.53
N LYS A 196 -2.95 1.77 19.25
CA LYS A 196 -1.59 1.51 18.74
C LYS A 196 -0.76 2.76 18.46
N GLY A 197 -1.36 3.96 18.54
CA GLY A 197 -0.68 5.21 18.26
C GLY A 197 -0.67 5.56 16.78
N PHE A 198 0.35 6.31 16.32
CA PHE A 198 0.53 6.65 14.93
C PHE A 198 1.25 5.52 14.19
N ALA A 199 0.75 5.15 13.01
CA ALA A 199 1.42 4.27 12.06
C ALA A 199 2.15 5.09 10.99
N PHE A 200 3.14 4.50 10.32
CA PHE A 200 3.94 5.15 9.28
C PHE A 200 3.75 4.46 7.94
N SER A 201 3.34 5.25 6.95
CA SER A 201 2.98 4.78 5.60
C SER A 201 3.74 5.60 4.54
N PRO A 202 5.01 5.25 4.24
CA PRO A 202 5.79 5.95 3.22
C PRO A 202 5.35 5.57 1.81
N ASN A 203 5.08 6.58 0.97
CA ASN A 203 4.79 6.39 -0.45
C ASN A 203 5.81 7.16 -1.28
N PHE A 204 6.21 6.59 -2.40
CA PHE A 204 7.26 7.14 -3.25
C PHE A 204 6.97 6.90 -4.73
N LYS A 205 7.22 7.92 -5.58
CA LYS A 205 7.14 7.83 -7.04
C LYS A 205 8.42 8.32 -7.68
N VAL A 206 8.89 7.58 -8.66
CA VAL A 206 9.89 8.01 -9.62
C VAL A 206 9.36 7.77 -11.01
N SER A 207 9.32 8.80 -11.86
CA SER A 207 8.90 8.66 -13.25
C SER A 207 9.82 9.42 -14.20
N TYR A 208 9.80 8.99 -15.45
CA TYR A 208 10.62 9.54 -16.54
C TYR A 208 9.74 9.90 -17.73
N THR A 209 9.82 11.13 -18.18
CA THR A 209 9.11 11.63 -19.36
C THR A 209 9.73 11.06 -20.63
N LEU A 210 9.09 10.07 -21.25
CA LEU A 210 9.51 9.48 -22.51
C LEU A 210 9.27 10.46 -23.67
N ILE A 211 8.03 10.95 -23.76
CA ILE A 211 7.55 11.93 -24.73
C ILE A 211 6.69 12.97 -24.00
N PRO A 212 6.43 14.16 -24.57
CA PRO A 212 5.68 15.22 -23.88
C PRO A 212 4.29 14.80 -23.34
N LYS A 213 3.71 13.75 -23.91
CA LYS A 213 2.38 13.25 -23.55
C LYS A 213 2.38 11.98 -22.70
N ALA A 214 3.56 11.41 -22.39
CA ALA A 214 3.62 10.17 -21.62
C ALA A 214 4.89 10.08 -20.76
N SER A 215 4.70 9.75 -19.50
CA SER A 215 5.74 9.38 -18.56
C SER A 215 5.53 7.96 -18.06
N VAL A 216 6.61 7.26 -17.77
CA VAL A 216 6.58 5.92 -17.18
C VAL A 216 7.36 5.93 -15.88
N GLY A 217 6.95 5.14 -14.92
CA GLY A 217 7.60 5.16 -13.62
C GLY A 217 7.28 3.97 -12.74
N LEU A 218 7.86 4.04 -11.55
CA LEU A 218 7.59 3.13 -10.45
C LEU A 218 7.01 3.92 -9.29
N GLU A 219 6.03 3.32 -8.64
CA GLU A 219 5.44 3.82 -7.41
C GLU A 219 5.54 2.76 -6.34
N TYR A 220 5.97 3.16 -5.16
CA TYR A 220 6.02 2.31 -3.98
C TYR A 220 5.01 2.81 -2.95
N TYR A 221 4.31 1.88 -2.33
CA TYR A 221 3.37 2.12 -1.25
C TYR A 221 3.72 1.20 -0.09
N GLY A 222 3.88 1.79 1.09
CA GLY A 222 4.21 1.07 2.30
C GLY A 222 3.28 1.39 3.45
N SER A 223 3.01 0.40 4.30
CA SER A 223 2.48 0.57 5.64
C SER A 223 3.35 -0.26 6.59
N LEU A 224 4.12 0.43 7.42
CA LEU A 224 5.13 -0.21 8.26
C LEU A 224 4.61 -0.51 9.67
N GLY A 225 3.38 -0.07 9.98
CA GLY A 225 2.78 -0.19 11.30
C GLY A 225 3.17 0.91 12.27
N PRO A 226 2.94 0.73 13.58
CA PRO A 226 3.12 1.76 14.59
C PRO A 226 4.56 2.29 14.67
N ILE A 227 4.73 3.62 14.70
CA ILE A 227 6.05 4.28 14.79
C ILE A 227 6.81 3.84 16.05
N SER A 228 6.10 3.54 17.13
CA SER A 228 6.71 3.08 18.40
C SER A 228 7.38 1.71 18.26
N LYS A 229 6.91 0.88 17.33
CA LYS A 229 7.44 -0.45 17.03
C LYS A 229 6.84 -0.91 15.71
N PHE A 230 7.63 -0.83 14.64
CA PHE A 230 7.21 -1.31 13.33
C PHE A 230 6.82 -2.80 13.37
N ASP A 231 5.84 -3.15 12.57
CA ASP A 231 5.39 -4.52 12.44
C ASP A 231 6.48 -5.39 11.79
N PRO A 232 6.50 -6.70 12.03
CA PRO A 232 7.37 -7.63 11.32
C PRO A 232 7.17 -7.50 9.80
N LEU A 233 8.20 -7.69 8.99
CA LEU A 233 8.14 -7.53 7.53
C LEU A 233 7.01 -8.34 6.87
N SER A 234 6.66 -9.50 7.42
CA SER A 234 5.57 -10.34 6.94
C SER A 234 4.17 -9.76 7.20
N GLU A 235 4.07 -8.80 8.10
CA GLU A 235 2.83 -8.13 8.54
C GLU A 235 2.73 -6.70 7.98
N GLN A 236 3.86 -6.13 7.53
CA GLN A 236 3.88 -4.85 6.82
C GLN A 236 3.22 -5.00 5.45
N GLU A 237 2.61 -3.94 4.97
CA GLU A 237 2.14 -3.89 3.61
C GLU A 237 3.12 -3.15 2.75
N GLN A 238 3.48 -3.76 1.64
CA GLN A 238 4.44 -3.20 0.70
C GLN A 238 4.04 -3.58 -0.72
N GLN A 239 3.86 -2.58 -1.57
CA GLN A 239 3.47 -2.74 -2.97
C GLN A 239 4.37 -1.93 -3.88
N ILE A 240 4.64 -2.46 -5.07
CA ILE A 240 5.29 -1.73 -6.16
C ILE A 240 4.40 -1.76 -7.37
N PHE A 241 4.16 -0.60 -7.96
CA PHE A 241 3.44 -0.42 -9.22
C PHE A 241 4.37 0.03 -10.31
N SER A 242 4.27 -0.60 -11.49
CA SER A 242 4.69 0.02 -12.73
C SER A 242 3.55 0.89 -13.23
N ALA A 243 3.80 2.17 -13.44
CA ALA A 243 2.77 3.15 -13.75
C ALA A 243 3.10 3.98 -14.99
N VAL A 244 2.05 4.44 -15.66
CA VAL A 244 2.11 5.33 -16.82
C VAL A 244 1.22 6.53 -16.55
N ASP A 245 1.79 7.72 -16.69
CA ASP A 245 1.05 8.99 -16.65
C ASP A 245 0.87 9.48 -18.09
N LEU A 246 -0.36 9.80 -18.47
CA LEU A 246 -0.68 10.36 -19.78
C LEU A 246 -1.07 11.82 -19.64
N ASN A 247 -0.25 12.71 -20.19
CA ASN A 247 -0.45 14.15 -20.23
C ASN A 247 -1.22 14.54 -21.51
N LEU A 248 -2.51 14.18 -21.59
CA LEU A 248 -3.33 14.38 -22.77
C LEU A 248 -3.61 15.87 -23.01
N SER A 249 -3.90 16.61 -21.94
CA SER A 249 -4.04 18.06 -21.89
C SER A 249 -3.89 18.56 -20.45
N PRO A 250 -3.75 19.87 -20.21
CA PRO A 250 -3.67 20.44 -18.86
C PRO A 250 -4.92 20.19 -17.99
N ASP A 251 -6.03 19.83 -18.60
CA ASP A 251 -7.29 19.61 -17.90
C ASP A 251 -7.53 18.14 -17.56
N TRP A 252 -6.77 17.20 -18.15
CA TRP A 252 -6.90 15.78 -17.92
C TRP A 252 -5.74 15.22 -17.10
N GLU A 253 -6.06 14.41 -16.13
CA GLU A 253 -5.13 13.54 -15.43
C GLU A 253 -5.48 12.08 -15.73
N VAL A 254 -4.51 11.32 -16.21
CA VAL A 254 -4.67 9.90 -16.49
C VAL A 254 -3.42 9.17 -15.99
N ASN A 255 -3.60 8.33 -15.01
CA ASN A 255 -2.57 7.42 -14.51
C ASN A 255 -3.13 6.01 -14.52
N PHE A 256 -2.39 5.06 -15.04
CA PHE A 256 -2.73 3.65 -14.86
C PHE A 256 -1.49 2.86 -14.46
N GLY A 257 -1.70 1.76 -13.72
CA GLY A 257 -0.60 0.94 -13.26
C GLY A 257 -1.00 -0.48 -12.93
N LEU A 258 0.01 -1.34 -12.90
CA LEU A 258 -0.10 -2.71 -12.42
C LEU A 258 0.87 -2.89 -11.26
N GLY A 259 0.35 -3.30 -10.12
CA GLY A 259 1.09 -3.41 -8.87
C GLY A 259 1.15 -4.84 -8.36
N VAL A 260 2.28 -5.15 -7.75
CA VAL A 260 2.51 -6.42 -7.06
C VAL A 260 2.77 -6.21 -5.58
N GLY A 261 2.10 -7.00 -4.75
CA GLY A 261 2.37 -7.07 -3.32
C GLY A 261 3.66 -7.83 -3.04
N MET A 262 4.52 -7.25 -2.19
CA MET A 262 5.82 -7.83 -1.85
C MET A 262 5.81 -8.59 -0.52
N THR A 263 4.76 -8.44 0.27
CA THR A 263 4.62 -9.06 1.59
C THR A 263 3.37 -9.93 1.65
N ARG A 264 3.25 -10.77 2.68
CA ARG A 264 2.09 -11.64 2.84
C ARG A 264 0.81 -10.91 3.17
N SER A 265 0.91 -9.73 3.74
CA SER A 265 -0.21 -8.90 4.16
C SER A 265 -0.78 -8.07 3.04
N THR A 266 -0.13 -8.06 1.88
CA THR A 266 -0.48 -7.23 0.75
C THR A 266 -1.22 -8.05 -0.30
N ASP A 267 -2.21 -7.47 -0.95
CA ASP A 267 -2.83 -8.05 -2.14
C ASP A 267 -1.77 -8.32 -3.22
N HIS A 268 -1.81 -9.51 -3.84
CA HIS A 268 -0.71 -9.96 -4.69
C HIS A 268 -0.62 -9.25 -6.03
N LEU A 269 -1.78 -8.88 -6.61
CA LEU A 269 -1.82 -8.25 -7.93
C LEU A 269 -3.02 -7.30 -8.01
N ILE A 270 -2.74 -6.03 -8.29
CA ILE A 270 -3.74 -4.97 -8.39
C ILE A 270 -3.51 -4.19 -9.67
N ALA A 271 -4.59 -3.93 -10.42
CA ALA A 271 -4.61 -2.96 -11.49
C ALA A 271 -5.25 -1.67 -10.98
N LYS A 272 -4.67 -0.51 -11.32
CA LYS A 272 -5.23 0.80 -10.99
C LYS A 272 -5.39 1.67 -12.23
N LEU A 273 -6.41 2.53 -12.19
CA LEU A 273 -6.65 3.60 -13.15
C LEU A 273 -7.12 4.84 -12.39
N ILE A 274 -6.48 5.97 -12.63
CA ILE A 274 -6.96 7.27 -12.19
C ILE A 274 -7.33 8.06 -13.44
N LEU A 275 -8.55 8.58 -13.46
CA LEU A 275 -9.06 9.41 -14.53
C LEU A 275 -9.62 10.70 -13.92
N GLY A 276 -8.92 11.80 -14.11
CA GLY A 276 -9.27 13.11 -13.58
C GLY A 276 -9.56 14.13 -14.65
N TYR A 277 -10.50 15.02 -14.34
CA TYR A 277 -10.80 16.18 -15.19
C TYR A 277 -10.92 17.46 -14.38
N ARG A 278 -10.24 18.51 -14.83
CA ARG A 278 -10.19 19.81 -14.17
C ARG A 278 -11.15 20.80 -14.81
N PHE A 279 -12.15 21.20 -14.06
CA PHE A 279 -13.12 22.22 -14.45
C PHE A 279 -12.60 23.60 -14.07
N LYS A 280 -12.40 24.47 -15.08
CA LYS A 280 -11.91 25.87 -14.88
C LYS A 280 -12.96 26.79 -14.26
N LYS A 281 -14.24 26.47 -14.39
CA LYS A 281 -15.37 27.14 -13.73
C LYS A 281 -16.33 26.08 -13.23
N PHE A 282 -16.84 26.26 -12.02
CA PHE A 282 -17.88 25.37 -11.51
C PHE A 282 -19.14 25.57 -12.36
N PRO A 283 -19.72 24.50 -12.96
CA PRO A 283 -20.84 24.62 -13.88
C PRO A 283 -22.11 25.26 -13.26
N PHE A 284 -22.18 25.37 -11.94
CA PHE A 284 -23.34 25.93 -11.19
C PHE A 284 -23.09 27.32 -10.60
N SER A 285 -21.94 27.96 -10.79
CA SER A 285 -21.76 29.37 -10.38
C SER A 285 -22.56 30.27 -11.34
N ARG A 286 -23.79 30.58 -11.00
CA ARG A 286 -24.48 31.73 -11.57
C ARG A 286 -23.74 33.00 -11.17
N HIS A 287 -23.54 33.90 -12.12
CA HIS A 287 -22.93 35.21 -11.96
C HIS A 287 -23.54 36.02 -10.84
#